data_7ec33933688dc7b5b779aea473332f3c
#
_entry.id   7ec33933688dc7b5b779aea473332f3c
#
_cell.length_a   1.000
_cell.length_b   1.000
_cell.length_c   1.000
_cell.angle_alpha   90.00
_cell.angle_beta   90.00
_cell.angle_gamma   90.00
#
_symmetry.space_group_name_H-M   'P 1'
#
loop_
_entity.id
_entity.type
_entity.pdbx_description
1 polymer ?
#
loop_
_entity_poly.entity_id
_entity_poly.type
_entity_poly.pdbx_seq_one_letter_code
_entity_poly.pdbx_strand_id
1 'polypeptide(L)'
;MFTGIVEEVGAIKNIKRGQHSAVLTIHAKTVLEETRIGDSIAVNGICLTVTRLFPDGFSADVMHETLNRSSLAGLTAGSVVNLERAMPANGRFGGHIVAGHVDGVGHIANIRRDDTAVWYTVHAGPEILRYVVEKGSIAIDGISLTVAAVDGEGFSVSTIPHTVAQTNLSQRRRGDPVNLETDVVGKYIEKLLRPEESKPHIPANESTLTKEMLLRCGF
;
A
#
# COMPACT_ATOMS: atom_id res chain seq x y z
N MET A 1 -9.73 4.18 -2.32
CA MET A 1 -8.90 5.17 -1.61
C MET A 1 -9.20 5.06 -0.13
N PHE A 2 -8.19 5.18 0.73
CA PHE A 2 -8.23 4.98 2.17
C PHE A 2 -7.60 6.18 2.86
N THR A 3 -7.66 6.20 4.18
CA THR A 3 -7.10 7.29 5.00
C THR A 3 -5.93 6.85 5.87
N GLY A 4 -5.73 5.55 6.00
CA GLY A 4 -4.77 4.95 6.94
C GLY A 4 -5.26 4.94 8.39
N ILE A 5 -6.56 5.04 8.58
CA ILE A 5 -7.20 4.87 9.89
C ILE A 5 -7.81 3.48 9.95
N VAL A 6 -7.16 2.60 10.68
CA VAL A 6 -7.60 1.20 10.83
C VAL A 6 -8.93 1.15 11.57
N GLU A 7 -9.90 0.46 10.99
CA GLU A 7 -11.24 0.28 11.58
C GLU A 7 -11.33 -1.00 12.41
N GLU A 8 -10.55 -2.01 12.05
CA GLU A 8 -10.61 -3.34 12.68
C GLU A 8 -9.28 -4.07 12.54
N VAL A 9 -8.97 -4.89 13.52
CA VAL A 9 -7.91 -5.90 13.46
C VAL A 9 -8.56 -7.25 13.19
N GLY A 10 -8.44 -7.72 11.96
CA GLY A 10 -8.94 -9.02 11.53
C GLY A 10 -7.87 -10.11 11.56
N ALA A 11 -8.23 -11.30 11.09
CA ALA A 11 -7.30 -12.42 10.99
C ALA A 11 -7.47 -13.20 9.69
N ILE A 12 -6.38 -13.69 9.13
CA ILE A 12 -6.42 -14.62 7.99
C ILE A 12 -7.05 -15.94 8.44
N LYS A 13 -8.17 -16.30 7.84
CA LYS A 13 -8.87 -17.57 8.09
C LYS A 13 -8.30 -18.68 7.20
N ASN A 14 -8.06 -18.36 5.93
CA ASN A 14 -7.51 -19.30 4.95
C ASN A 14 -6.82 -18.56 3.80
N ILE A 15 -5.81 -19.19 3.20
CA ILE A 15 -5.15 -18.75 1.99
C ILE A 15 -5.15 -19.93 1.00
N LYS A 16 -5.97 -19.83 -0.04
CA LYS A 16 -5.96 -20.79 -1.14
C LYS A 16 -5.05 -20.28 -2.25
N ARG A 17 -3.84 -20.81 -2.35
CA ARG A 17 -2.86 -20.44 -3.38
C ARG A 17 -3.17 -21.16 -4.69
N GLY A 18 -3.25 -20.40 -5.79
CA GLY A 18 -3.28 -20.88 -7.16
C GLY A 18 -1.91 -20.75 -7.82
N GLN A 19 -1.85 -21.01 -9.12
CA GLN A 19 -0.59 -20.91 -9.88
C GLN A 19 -0.11 -19.46 -10.02
N HIS A 20 -1.00 -18.51 -10.24
CA HIS A 20 -0.72 -17.09 -10.47
C HIS A 20 -1.59 -16.13 -9.65
N SER A 21 -2.25 -16.64 -8.61
CA SER A 21 -3.12 -15.85 -7.74
C SER A 21 -3.30 -16.56 -6.40
N ALA A 22 -3.91 -15.87 -5.45
CA ALA A 22 -4.40 -16.47 -4.22
C ALA A 22 -5.78 -15.92 -3.88
N VAL A 23 -6.58 -16.70 -3.18
CA VAL A 23 -7.80 -16.26 -2.53
C VAL A 23 -7.55 -16.19 -1.05
N LEU A 24 -7.62 -15.00 -0.48
CA LEU A 24 -7.60 -14.80 0.96
C LEU A 24 -9.02 -14.86 1.50
N THR A 25 -9.22 -15.61 2.58
CA THR A 25 -10.44 -15.55 3.39
C THR A 25 -10.06 -14.93 4.73
N ILE A 26 -10.71 -13.85 5.10
CA ILE A 26 -10.34 -13.00 6.23
C ILE A 26 -11.52 -12.98 7.20
N HIS A 27 -11.24 -13.26 8.47
CA HIS A 27 -12.18 -13.10 9.56
C HIS A 27 -12.27 -11.62 9.93
N ALA A 28 -13.49 -11.08 9.92
CA ALA A 28 -13.78 -9.68 10.20
C ALA A 28 -15.21 -9.51 10.70
N LYS A 29 -15.52 -8.35 11.27
CA LYS A 29 -16.85 -8.00 11.76
C LYS A 29 -17.24 -6.55 11.40
N THR A 30 -16.48 -5.58 11.88
CA THR A 30 -16.78 -4.15 11.74
C THR A 30 -16.75 -3.71 10.29
N VAL A 31 -15.71 -4.12 9.54
CA VAL A 31 -15.58 -3.76 8.11
C VAL A 31 -16.59 -4.47 7.21
N LEU A 32 -17.40 -5.40 7.73
CA LEU A 32 -18.49 -6.02 6.95
C LEU A 32 -19.75 -5.16 6.94
N GLU A 33 -19.89 -4.22 7.88
CA GLU A 33 -21.05 -3.33 7.95
C GLU A 33 -21.15 -2.50 6.67
N GLU A 34 -22.29 -2.59 5.97
CA GLU A 34 -22.56 -1.92 4.69
C GLU A 34 -21.65 -2.33 3.52
N THR A 35 -20.66 -3.20 3.74
CA THR A 35 -19.79 -3.69 2.67
C THR A 35 -20.54 -4.61 1.71
N ARG A 36 -20.30 -4.44 0.41
CA ARG A 36 -20.87 -5.22 -0.68
C ARG A 36 -19.80 -5.92 -1.49
N ILE A 37 -20.17 -6.95 -2.22
CA ILE A 37 -19.29 -7.58 -3.21
C ILE A 37 -18.92 -6.51 -4.25
N GLY A 38 -17.61 -6.39 -4.54
CA GLY A 38 -17.05 -5.37 -5.41
C GLY A 38 -16.45 -4.16 -4.67
N ASP A 39 -16.75 -3.98 -3.37
CA ASP A 39 -16.14 -2.93 -2.57
C ASP A 39 -14.66 -3.24 -2.28
N SER A 40 -13.91 -2.20 -1.98
CA SER A 40 -12.50 -2.31 -1.61
C SER A 40 -12.32 -2.25 -0.10
N ILE A 41 -11.52 -3.18 0.43
CA ILE A 41 -11.03 -3.18 1.80
C ILE A 41 -9.50 -3.22 1.76
N ALA A 42 -8.83 -2.33 2.47
CA ALA A 42 -7.39 -2.40 2.68
C ALA A 42 -7.08 -3.48 3.72
N VAL A 43 -6.19 -4.41 3.37
CA VAL A 43 -5.69 -5.48 4.22
C VAL A 43 -4.19 -5.27 4.41
N ASN A 44 -3.76 -4.90 5.61
CA ASN A 44 -2.41 -4.41 5.86
C ASN A 44 -1.97 -3.36 4.82
N GLY A 45 -2.84 -2.40 4.51
CA GLY A 45 -2.59 -1.33 3.55
C GLY A 45 -2.72 -1.71 2.08
N ILE A 46 -3.08 -2.95 1.76
CA ILE A 46 -3.24 -3.40 0.38
C ILE A 46 -4.71 -3.39 0.00
N CYS A 47 -5.06 -2.62 -1.03
CA CYS A 47 -6.40 -2.55 -1.57
C CYS A 47 -6.80 -3.89 -2.20
N LEU A 48 -7.79 -4.54 -1.61
CA LEU A 48 -8.35 -5.79 -2.12
C LEU A 48 -9.84 -5.64 -2.38
N THR A 49 -10.30 -6.21 -3.49
CA THR A 49 -11.73 -6.23 -3.84
C THR A 49 -12.42 -7.42 -3.19
N VAL A 50 -13.52 -7.15 -2.50
CA VAL A 50 -14.35 -8.18 -1.88
C VAL A 50 -15.03 -9.00 -2.96
N THR A 51 -14.76 -10.31 -3.02
CA THR A 51 -15.36 -11.24 -4.00
C THR A 51 -16.46 -12.10 -3.40
N ARG A 52 -16.43 -12.32 -2.08
CA ARG A 52 -17.49 -13.02 -1.33
C ARG A 52 -17.62 -12.45 0.07
N LEU A 53 -18.85 -12.43 0.59
CA LEU A 53 -19.15 -12.08 1.97
C LEU A 53 -19.66 -13.32 2.73
N PHE A 54 -19.24 -13.41 4.01
CA PHE A 54 -19.68 -14.43 4.96
C PHE A 54 -20.17 -13.73 6.23
N PRO A 55 -20.95 -14.40 7.09
CA PRO A 55 -21.39 -13.81 8.36
C PRO A 55 -20.25 -13.35 9.28
N ASP A 56 -19.06 -13.95 9.13
CA ASP A 56 -17.89 -13.72 9.99
C ASP A 56 -16.63 -13.32 9.21
N GLY A 57 -16.79 -12.77 7.98
CA GLY A 57 -15.64 -12.38 7.19
C GLY A 57 -15.94 -12.18 5.70
N PHE A 58 -14.88 -12.06 4.92
CA PHE A 58 -14.95 -11.90 3.47
C PHE A 58 -13.81 -12.64 2.77
N SER A 59 -13.96 -12.84 1.45
CA SER A 59 -12.85 -13.28 0.60
C SER A 59 -12.49 -12.20 -0.41
N ALA A 60 -11.21 -12.16 -0.74
CA ALA A 60 -10.66 -11.31 -1.78
C ALA A 60 -9.64 -12.08 -2.63
N ASP A 61 -9.61 -11.79 -3.92
CA ASP A 61 -8.63 -12.35 -4.84
C ASP A 61 -7.37 -11.47 -4.86
N VAL A 62 -6.21 -12.11 -4.81
CA VAL A 62 -4.91 -11.43 -4.79
C VAL A 62 -4.07 -11.92 -5.96
N MET A 63 -3.60 -10.97 -6.77
CA MET A 63 -2.71 -11.24 -7.89
C MET A 63 -1.30 -11.60 -7.40
N HIS A 64 -0.59 -12.41 -8.19
CA HIS A 64 0.76 -12.86 -7.85
C HIS A 64 1.74 -11.70 -7.62
N GLU A 65 1.64 -10.64 -8.44
CA GLU A 65 2.44 -9.43 -8.29
C GLU A 65 2.26 -8.79 -6.90
N THR A 66 1.02 -8.69 -6.42
CA THR A 66 0.71 -8.16 -5.09
C THR A 66 1.30 -9.04 -3.98
N LEU A 67 1.22 -10.36 -4.13
CA LEU A 67 1.83 -11.28 -3.17
C LEU A 67 3.35 -11.11 -3.13
N ASN A 68 4.00 -11.01 -4.29
CA ASN A 68 5.46 -10.91 -4.40
C ASN A 68 6.03 -9.59 -3.87
N ARG A 69 5.27 -8.50 -3.98
CA ARG A 69 5.71 -7.15 -3.57
C ARG A 69 5.26 -6.74 -2.18
N SER A 70 4.62 -7.63 -1.45
CA SER A 70 4.07 -7.30 -0.15
C SER A 70 4.34 -8.35 0.91
N SER A 71 4.09 -8.01 2.16
CA SER A 71 4.18 -8.92 3.30
C SER A 71 3.11 -10.03 3.27
N LEU A 72 2.11 -9.95 2.35
CA LEU A 72 1.05 -10.97 2.25
C LEU A 72 1.58 -12.36 1.91
N ALA A 73 2.72 -12.46 1.19
CA ALA A 73 3.33 -13.74 0.84
C ALA A 73 3.68 -14.58 2.07
N GLY A 74 4.06 -13.93 3.17
CA GLY A 74 4.43 -14.57 4.45
C GLY A 74 3.25 -14.89 5.38
N LEU A 75 2.03 -14.45 5.05
CA LEU A 75 0.88 -14.70 5.92
C LEU A 75 0.44 -16.17 5.89
N THR A 76 -0.08 -16.60 7.02
CA THR A 76 -0.66 -17.93 7.26
C THR A 76 -2.02 -17.81 7.94
N ALA A 77 -2.76 -18.90 8.05
CA ALA A 77 -3.97 -18.93 8.86
C ALA A 77 -3.64 -18.51 10.30
N GLY A 78 -4.46 -17.62 10.87
CA GLY A 78 -4.25 -16.99 12.17
C GLY A 78 -3.40 -15.72 12.14
N SER A 79 -2.75 -15.35 11.02
CA SER A 79 -2.04 -14.07 10.91
C SER A 79 -3.01 -12.90 11.08
N VAL A 80 -2.62 -11.96 11.92
CA VAL A 80 -3.40 -10.74 12.21
C VAL A 80 -3.15 -9.68 11.14
N VAL A 81 -4.21 -9.00 10.73
CA VAL A 81 -4.19 -7.98 9.68
C VAL A 81 -5.00 -6.75 10.06
N ASN A 82 -4.52 -5.57 9.70
CA ASN A 82 -5.27 -4.33 9.79
C ASN A 82 -6.27 -4.24 8.65
N LEU A 83 -7.48 -3.78 8.94
CA LEU A 83 -8.56 -3.63 7.97
C LEU A 83 -9.10 -2.20 7.99
N GLU A 84 -9.32 -1.65 6.80
CA GLU A 84 -9.96 -0.36 6.59
C GLU A 84 -10.83 -0.45 5.33
N ARG A 85 -12.09 -0.01 5.40
CA ARG A 85 -12.96 0.12 4.22
C ARG A 85 -12.54 1.32 3.38
N ALA A 86 -12.80 1.27 2.08
CA ALA A 86 -12.64 2.44 1.24
C ALA A 86 -13.50 3.60 1.79
N MET A 87 -12.88 4.78 1.90
CA MET A 87 -13.53 5.97 2.45
C MET A 87 -14.75 6.37 1.61
N PRO A 88 -15.94 6.53 2.20
CA PRO A 88 -17.11 7.05 1.50
C PRO A 88 -16.90 8.53 1.14
N ALA A 89 -17.59 9.01 0.08
CA ALA A 89 -17.42 10.37 -0.42
C ALA A 89 -17.74 11.49 0.60
N ASN A 90 -18.57 11.19 1.60
CA ASN A 90 -18.94 12.07 2.70
C ASN A 90 -18.17 11.74 4.00
N GLY A 91 -17.16 10.88 3.94
CA GLY A 91 -16.36 10.46 5.08
C GLY A 91 -15.40 11.56 5.58
N ARG A 92 -14.87 11.36 6.78
CA ARG A 92 -13.81 12.21 7.33
C ARG A 92 -12.45 11.73 6.86
N PHE A 93 -11.59 12.67 6.50
CA PHE A 93 -10.20 12.40 6.15
C PHE A 93 -9.33 12.49 7.40
N GLY A 94 -9.17 11.37 8.13
CA GLY A 94 -8.52 11.35 9.44
C GLY A 94 -7.00 11.17 9.41
N GLY A 95 -6.43 10.66 8.31
CA GLY A 95 -5.00 10.40 8.14
C GLY A 95 -4.41 11.18 6.95
N HIS A 96 -3.86 10.47 5.96
CA HIS A 96 -3.38 11.04 4.70
C HIS A 96 -3.91 10.22 3.51
N ILE A 97 -3.60 10.63 2.27
CA ILE A 97 -4.06 9.92 1.07
C ILE A 97 -3.34 8.58 0.98
N VAL A 98 -4.06 7.49 1.25
CA VAL A 98 -3.58 6.12 1.10
C VAL A 98 -4.33 5.47 -0.05
N ALA A 99 -3.59 5.06 -1.09
CA ALA A 99 -4.17 4.46 -2.27
C ALA A 99 -4.48 2.96 -2.07
N GLY A 100 -3.75 2.32 -1.15
CA GLY A 100 -3.75 0.88 -0.97
C GLY A 100 -2.79 0.18 -1.94
N HIS A 101 -1.84 0.93 -2.50
CA HIS A 101 -0.86 0.45 -3.45
C HIS A 101 0.54 0.53 -2.83
N VAL A 102 0.90 -0.51 -2.12
CA VAL A 102 2.14 -0.64 -1.37
C VAL A 102 3.36 -0.48 -2.28
N ASP A 103 4.33 0.33 -1.87
CA ASP A 103 5.58 0.56 -2.61
C ASP A 103 6.59 -0.57 -2.40
N GLY A 104 6.56 -1.18 -1.22
CA GLY A 104 7.44 -2.29 -0.87
C GLY A 104 7.29 -2.73 0.57
N VAL A 105 8.23 -3.55 1.00
CA VAL A 105 8.27 -4.13 2.35
C VAL A 105 9.47 -3.56 3.10
N GLY A 106 9.20 -3.02 4.29
CA GLY A 106 10.22 -2.70 5.28
C GLY A 106 10.26 -3.76 6.38
N HIS A 107 11.22 -3.63 7.30
CA HIS A 107 11.35 -4.52 8.45
C HIS A 107 11.47 -3.72 9.74
N ILE A 108 10.76 -4.15 10.78
CA ILE A 108 10.89 -3.55 12.11
C ILE A 108 12.32 -3.79 12.61
N ALA A 109 13.12 -2.73 12.67
CA ALA A 109 14.50 -2.80 13.14
C ALA A 109 14.58 -2.72 14.67
N ASN A 110 13.75 -1.88 15.28
CA ASN A 110 13.71 -1.69 16.72
C ASN A 110 12.32 -1.27 17.21
N ILE A 111 11.99 -1.65 18.44
CA ILE A 111 10.80 -1.22 19.17
C ILE A 111 11.25 -0.73 20.54
N ARG A 112 10.99 0.54 20.86
CA ARG A 112 11.36 1.16 22.13
C ARG A 112 10.15 1.82 22.77
N ARG A 113 9.95 1.55 24.04
CA ARG A 113 8.96 2.30 24.85
C ARG A 113 9.61 3.54 25.42
N ASP A 114 8.87 4.64 25.43
CA ASP A 114 9.31 5.93 25.93
C ASP A 114 8.12 6.61 26.60
N ASP A 115 8.03 6.45 27.90
CA ASP A 115 6.85 6.81 28.70
C ASP A 115 5.58 6.14 28.14
N THR A 116 4.62 6.93 27.67
CA THR A 116 3.40 6.42 27.03
C THR A 116 3.59 6.10 25.55
N ALA A 117 4.61 6.65 24.88
CA ALA A 117 4.82 6.43 23.46
C ALA A 117 5.54 5.10 23.19
N VAL A 118 5.20 4.48 22.03
CA VAL A 118 5.95 3.36 21.50
C VAL A 118 6.58 3.78 20.17
N TRP A 119 7.89 3.69 20.11
CA TRP A 119 8.68 4.01 18.93
C TRP A 119 8.97 2.76 18.13
N TYR A 120 8.70 2.83 16.83
CA TYR A 120 9.06 1.81 15.87
C TYR A 120 10.08 2.39 14.90
N THR A 121 11.26 1.75 14.80
CA THR A 121 12.22 2.03 13.75
C THR A 121 12.05 0.98 12.67
N VAL A 122 11.94 1.42 11.42
CA VAL A 122 11.70 0.57 10.25
C VAL A 122 12.84 0.77 9.26
N HIS A 123 13.52 -0.31 8.87
CA HIS A 123 14.46 -0.29 7.76
C HIS A 123 13.70 -0.46 6.45
N ALA A 124 14.08 0.32 5.44
CA ALA A 124 13.48 0.30 4.11
C ALA A 124 14.53 0.58 3.04
N GLY A 125 14.24 0.18 1.81
CA GLY A 125 15.11 0.43 0.67
C GLY A 125 15.16 1.92 0.26
N PRO A 126 16.21 2.33 -0.46
CA PRO A 126 16.40 3.72 -0.87
C PRO A 126 15.27 4.22 -1.78
N GLU A 127 14.62 3.35 -2.53
CA GLU A 127 13.47 3.66 -3.38
C GLU A 127 12.25 4.12 -2.59
N ILE A 128 12.12 3.67 -1.33
CA ILE A 128 11.09 4.09 -0.38
C ILE A 128 11.56 5.32 0.37
N LEU A 129 12.77 5.28 0.95
CA LEU A 129 13.32 6.33 1.80
C LEU A 129 13.40 7.69 1.11
N ARG A 130 13.56 7.73 -0.22
CA ARG A 130 13.58 8.98 -1.00
C ARG A 130 12.29 9.81 -0.88
N TYR A 131 11.16 9.19 -0.52
CA TYR A 131 9.87 9.86 -0.34
C TYR A 131 9.50 10.03 1.14
N VAL A 132 10.30 9.49 2.05
CA VAL A 132 10.07 9.61 3.49
C VAL A 132 10.73 10.88 3.99
N VAL A 133 9.94 11.78 4.55
CA VAL A 133 10.43 13.06 5.07
C VAL A 133 10.04 13.20 6.54
N GLU A 134 10.93 13.79 7.34
CA GLU A 134 10.61 14.08 8.75
C GLU A 134 9.39 14.99 8.85
N LYS A 135 8.47 14.67 9.77
CA LYS A 135 7.14 15.30 9.94
C LYS A 135 6.15 15.04 8.80
N GLY A 136 6.54 14.30 7.76
CA GLY A 136 5.63 13.79 6.73
C GLY A 136 4.83 12.59 7.21
N SER A 137 3.98 12.06 6.32
CA SER A 137 3.17 10.88 6.56
C SER A 137 3.70 9.67 5.79
N ILE A 138 3.52 8.50 6.39
CA ILE A 138 3.76 7.19 5.75
C ILE A 138 2.70 6.21 6.23
N ALA A 139 2.26 5.29 5.37
CA ALA A 139 1.42 4.18 5.79
C ALA A 139 2.27 2.94 6.07
N ILE A 140 2.17 2.40 7.30
CA ILE A 140 2.80 1.14 7.74
C ILE A 140 1.70 0.12 7.97
N ASP A 141 1.66 -0.97 7.19
CA ASP A 141 0.56 -1.93 7.21
C ASP A 141 -0.82 -1.24 7.15
N GLY A 142 -0.93 -0.17 6.37
CA GLY A 142 -2.14 0.63 6.23
C GLY A 142 -2.42 1.62 7.35
N ILE A 143 -1.53 1.77 8.32
CA ILE A 143 -1.66 2.73 9.41
C ILE A 143 -0.99 4.04 9.01
N SER A 144 -1.74 5.14 8.95
CA SER A 144 -1.20 6.49 8.73
C SER A 144 -0.41 6.94 9.95
N LEU A 145 0.89 7.16 9.80
CA LEU A 145 1.79 7.55 10.88
C LEU A 145 2.66 8.73 10.48
N THR A 146 2.95 9.59 11.45
CA THR A 146 3.87 10.70 11.27
C THR A 146 5.31 10.22 11.45
N VAL A 147 6.17 10.54 10.49
CA VAL A 147 7.59 10.26 10.55
C VAL A 147 8.25 11.18 11.57
N ALA A 148 8.89 10.59 12.58
CA ALA A 148 9.56 11.32 13.65
C ALA A 148 11.03 11.59 13.37
N ALA A 149 11.71 10.68 12.65
CA ALA A 149 13.09 10.81 12.23
C ALA A 149 13.35 9.94 11.00
N VAL A 150 14.33 10.34 10.18
CA VAL A 150 14.79 9.60 8.98
C VAL A 150 16.31 9.57 8.98
N ASP A 151 16.91 8.44 8.60
CA ASP A 151 18.34 8.28 8.36
C ASP A 151 18.61 7.52 7.05
N GLY A 152 19.86 7.14 6.80
CA GLY A 152 20.25 6.45 5.56
C GLY A 152 19.78 4.99 5.45
N GLU A 153 19.31 4.38 6.55
CA GLU A 153 18.92 2.97 6.60
C GLU A 153 17.41 2.79 6.83
N GLY A 154 16.75 3.84 7.36
CA GLY A 154 15.35 3.73 7.71
C GLY A 154 14.73 5.00 8.25
N PHE A 155 13.62 4.83 8.94
CA PHE A 155 12.90 5.91 9.59
C PHE A 155 12.27 5.43 10.90
N SER A 156 11.87 6.36 11.74
CA SER A 156 11.20 6.07 13.01
C SER A 156 9.87 6.80 13.10
N VAL A 157 8.90 6.12 13.69
CA VAL A 157 7.58 6.69 14.02
C VAL A 157 7.34 6.54 15.52
N SER A 158 6.62 7.50 16.09
CA SER A 158 6.20 7.47 17.51
C SER A 158 4.68 7.32 17.56
N THR A 159 4.20 6.28 18.23
CA THR A 159 2.80 5.92 18.28
C THR A 159 2.25 6.06 19.70
N ILE A 160 0.98 6.47 19.82
CA ILE A 160 0.26 6.51 21.11
C ILE A 160 -0.26 5.10 21.45
N PRO A 161 -0.49 4.80 22.75
CA PRO A 161 -0.97 3.48 23.19
C PRO A 161 -2.25 3.03 22.50
N HIS A 162 -3.15 3.96 22.22
CA HIS A 162 -4.40 3.66 21.51
C HIS A 162 -4.14 3.07 20.12
N THR A 163 -3.26 3.68 19.31
CA THR A 163 -2.90 3.19 17.97
C THR A 163 -2.29 1.81 18.05
N VAL A 164 -1.39 1.57 19.02
CA VAL A 164 -0.80 0.23 19.19
C VAL A 164 -1.87 -0.81 19.53
N ALA A 165 -2.80 -0.48 20.44
CA ALA A 165 -3.84 -1.41 20.89
C ALA A 165 -4.87 -1.73 19.78
N GLN A 166 -5.16 -0.77 18.90
CA GLN A 166 -6.18 -0.88 17.85
C GLN A 166 -5.61 -1.36 16.49
N THR A 167 -4.35 -1.74 16.44
CA THR A 167 -3.70 -2.18 15.19
C THR A 167 -2.82 -3.41 15.42
N ASN A 168 -2.35 -4.01 14.32
CA ASN A 168 -1.43 -5.13 14.37
C ASN A 168 -0.06 -4.77 14.97
N LEU A 169 0.25 -3.50 15.20
CA LEU A 169 1.50 -3.06 15.85
C LEU A 169 1.68 -3.69 17.25
N SER A 170 0.58 -3.98 17.97
CA SER A 170 0.61 -4.67 19.26
C SER A 170 1.28 -6.03 19.24
N GLN A 171 1.29 -6.69 18.08
CA GLN A 171 1.87 -8.03 17.89
C GLN A 171 3.19 -8.03 17.12
N ARG A 172 3.58 -6.87 16.54
CA ARG A 172 4.81 -6.75 15.77
C ARG A 172 6.05 -6.86 16.65
N ARG A 173 7.07 -7.51 16.12
CA ARG A 173 8.36 -7.75 16.75
C ARG A 173 9.49 -7.27 15.84
N ARG A 174 10.68 -7.13 16.42
CA ARG A 174 11.88 -6.89 15.64
C ARG A 174 12.10 -7.99 14.61
N GLY A 175 12.38 -7.59 13.37
CA GLY A 175 12.55 -8.48 12.21
C GLY A 175 11.26 -8.70 11.41
N ASP A 176 10.09 -8.37 11.95
CA ASP A 176 8.84 -8.58 11.22
C ASP A 176 8.76 -7.69 9.97
N PRO A 177 8.30 -8.23 8.84
CA PRO A 177 8.04 -7.47 7.65
C PRO A 177 6.77 -6.62 7.82
N VAL A 178 6.79 -5.41 7.25
CA VAL A 178 5.65 -4.49 7.20
C VAL A 178 5.50 -3.91 5.80
N ASN A 179 4.28 -3.75 5.34
CA ASN A 179 3.99 -3.07 4.09
C ASN A 179 4.19 -1.56 4.25
N LEU A 180 4.82 -0.93 3.28
CA LEU A 180 5.07 0.51 3.27
C LEU A 180 4.44 1.14 2.03
N GLU A 181 3.63 2.19 2.26
CA GLU A 181 3.14 3.07 1.20
C GLU A 181 3.53 4.50 1.56
N THR A 182 4.32 5.13 0.68
CA THR A 182 4.75 6.52 0.82
C THR A 182 3.64 7.46 0.35
N ASP A 183 3.62 8.68 0.86
CA ASP A 183 2.63 9.67 0.44
C ASP A 183 2.74 9.91 -1.08
N VAL A 184 1.63 9.70 -1.77
CA VAL A 184 1.54 9.81 -3.24
C VAL A 184 1.88 11.21 -3.75
N VAL A 185 1.71 12.25 -2.92
CA VAL A 185 2.04 13.63 -3.27
C VAL A 185 3.53 13.77 -3.61
N GLY A 186 4.42 13.14 -2.85
CA GLY A 186 5.86 13.16 -3.12
C GLY A 186 6.21 12.58 -4.50
N LYS A 187 5.54 11.49 -4.90
CA LYS A 187 5.74 10.84 -6.21
C LYS A 187 5.29 11.73 -7.37
N TYR A 188 4.15 12.42 -7.22
CA TYR A 188 3.68 13.35 -8.25
C TYR A 188 4.60 14.57 -8.37
N ILE A 189 5.04 15.15 -7.24
CA ILE A 189 5.98 16.27 -7.24
C ILE A 189 7.27 15.86 -7.96
N GLU A 190 7.85 14.71 -7.62
CA GLU A 190 9.06 14.23 -8.30
C GLU A 190 8.85 14.09 -9.80
N LYS A 191 7.75 13.45 -10.22
CA LYS A 191 7.44 13.27 -11.64
C LYS A 191 7.32 14.60 -12.40
N LEU A 192 6.71 15.62 -11.77
CA LEU A 192 6.53 16.95 -12.37
C LEU A 192 7.84 17.76 -12.43
N LEU A 193 8.74 17.55 -11.46
CA LEU A 193 10.02 18.24 -11.40
C LEU A 193 11.13 17.56 -12.24
N ARG A 194 10.96 16.29 -12.61
CA ARG A 194 11.90 15.66 -13.54
C ARG A 194 11.79 16.35 -14.89
N PRO A 195 12.90 16.91 -15.44
CA PRO A 195 12.90 17.33 -16.83
C PRO A 195 12.43 16.14 -17.67
N GLU A 196 11.50 16.34 -18.58
CA GLU A 196 11.25 15.34 -19.61
C GLU A 196 12.62 15.04 -20.26
N GLU A 197 13.18 13.86 -20.01
CA GLU A 197 14.20 13.34 -20.90
C GLU A 197 13.53 13.36 -22.27
N SER A 198 13.95 14.31 -23.09
CA SER A 198 13.47 14.45 -24.46
C SER A 198 13.58 13.06 -25.04
N LYS A 199 12.45 12.37 -25.22
CA LYS A 199 12.42 11.16 -26.03
C LYS A 199 13.20 11.51 -27.27
N PRO A 200 14.22 10.73 -27.66
CA PRO A 200 14.95 11.04 -28.87
C PRO A 200 13.90 11.31 -29.91
N HIS A 201 13.91 12.52 -30.45
CA HIS A 201 13.02 12.92 -31.54
C HIS A 201 13.32 11.89 -32.63
N ILE A 202 12.49 10.84 -32.72
CA ILE A 202 12.49 9.94 -33.86
C ILE A 202 12.07 10.90 -34.96
N PRO A 203 12.98 11.33 -35.87
CA PRO A 203 12.59 12.20 -36.94
C PRO A 203 11.40 11.50 -37.58
N ALA A 204 10.27 12.18 -37.65
CA ALA A 204 9.12 11.68 -38.36
C ALA A 204 9.72 11.22 -39.69
N ASN A 205 9.73 9.91 -39.93
CA ASN A 205 10.21 9.37 -41.19
C ASN A 205 9.58 10.24 -42.24
N GLU A 206 10.41 11.04 -42.95
CA GLU A 206 9.95 11.74 -44.11
C GLU A 206 9.16 10.70 -44.86
N SER A 207 7.89 10.94 -45.04
CA SER A 207 7.01 9.96 -45.69
C SER A 207 7.73 9.56 -46.98
N THR A 208 8.11 8.30 -47.11
CA THR A 208 8.75 7.78 -48.31
C THR A 208 7.82 7.86 -49.54
N LEU A 209 6.65 8.44 -49.36
CA LEU A 209 5.71 8.83 -50.42
C LEU A 209 6.20 10.09 -51.13
N THR A 210 6.94 9.84 -52.22
CA THR A 210 7.33 10.91 -53.13
C THR A 210 6.20 11.19 -54.13
N LYS A 211 6.15 12.42 -54.65
CA LYS A 211 5.21 12.81 -55.70
C LYS A 211 5.26 11.86 -56.89
N GLU A 212 6.44 11.32 -57.21
CA GLU A 212 6.64 10.36 -58.28
C GLU A 212 6.01 8.99 -57.97
N MET A 213 6.02 8.57 -56.72
CA MET A 213 5.32 7.36 -56.27
C MET A 213 3.81 7.48 -56.38
N LEU A 214 3.25 8.64 -56.00
CA LEU A 214 1.82 8.92 -56.14
C LEU A 214 1.40 8.93 -57.62
N LEU A 215 2.17 9.57 -58.50
CA LEU A 215 1.90 9.61 -59.93
C LEU A 215 1.98 8.19 -60.58
N ARG A 216 2.87 7.31 -60.10
CA ARG A 216 2.94 5.89 -60.55
C ARG A 216 1.75 5.06 -60.11
N CYS A 217 1.10 5.42 -59.00
CA CYS A 217 -0.08 4.72 -58.47
C CYS A 217 -1.39 5.33 -58.97
N GLY A 218 -1.35 6.35 -59.84
CA GLY A 218 -2.54 6.94 -60.48
C GLY A 218 -3.22 8.04 -59.65
N PHE A 219 -2.49 8.66 -58.72
CA PHE A 219 -2.93 9.82 -57.92
C PHE A 219 -2.24 11.10 -58.39
#